data_10a60b4f89594c4bae83a4b867e8191b
#
_entry.id   10a60b4f89594c4bae83a4b867e8191b
#
_cell.length_a   1.000
_cell.length_b   1.000
_cell.length_c   1.000
_cell.angle_alpha   90.00
_cell.angle_beta   90.00
_cell.angle_gamma   90.00
#
_symmetry.space_group_name_H-M   'P 1'
#
loop_
_entity.id
_entity.type
_entity.pdbx_description
1 polymer ?
#
loop_
_entity_poly.entity_id
_entity_poly.type
_entity_poly.pdbx_seq_one_letter_code
_entity_poly.pdbx_strand_id
1 'polypeptide(L)'
;MITGCNWAGEEIVRDTIIYDKRVVIGSSGILIPTDVRDWLSHTHSKVIARALEEMALPASREAGTFDMRAWRSWDYVTRSIDYVTDKSSFGMEDLWLFPEETLMLGKGDCEDTSFLLASLLLASGISEQCVRVVLGRVASQAGSYGHAWVVYQCESGQWCLLETTLESAPPSFTPADPFTLPGNQYQYQPQFCLNSSHLWSMTRMKTEFADYLKIRVKPQQPVPSE
;
A
#
# COMPACT_ATOMS: atom_id res chain seq x y z
N MET A 1 26.81 -4.87 -0.80
CA MET A 1 26.12 -4.75 0.50
C MET A 1 24.97 -3.79 0.29
N ILE A 2 23.74 -4.32 0.29
CA ILE A 2 22.54 -3.50 0.18
C ILE A 2 22.37 -2.88 1.58
N THR A 3 22.71 -1.61 1.70
CA THR A 3 22.34 -0.82 2.87
C THR A 3 20.84 -0.60 2.77
N GLY A 4 20.07 -1.55 3.31
CA GLY A 4 18.65 -1.33 3.52
C GLY A 4 18.49 -0.06 4.33
N CYS A 5 17.52 0.79 3.98
CA CYS A 5 17.09 1.88 4.83
C CYS A 5 16.90 1.31 6.23
N ASN A 6 17.80 1.65 7.15
CA ASN A 6 17.59 1.42 8.56
C ASN A 6 16.47 2.37 9.00
N TRP A 7 15.24 1.94 8.80
CA TRP A 7 14.12 2.50 9.51
C TRP A 7 14.33 2.09 10.95
N ALA A 8 14.96 2.96 11.73
CA ALA A 8 15.34 2.65 13.10
C ALA A 8 14.10 2.23 13.89
N GLY A 9 14.04 0.96 14.28
CA GLY A 9 12.97 0.40 15.09
C GLY A 9 11.98 -0.52 14.38
N GLU A 10 12.26 -0.99 13.15
CA GLU A 10 11.43 -1.99 12.47
C GLU A 10 11.40 -3.30 13.27
N GLU A 11 10.20 -3.76 13.60
CA GLU A 11 9.97 -5.08 14.17
C GLU A 11 8.99 -5.84 13.28
N ILE A 12 9.34 -7.08 12.90
CA ILE A 12 8.44 -7.92 12.10
C ILE A 12 7.29 -8.38 12.98
N VAL A 13 6.07 -8.06 12.54
CA VAL A 13 4.84 -8.56 13.13
C VAL A 13 4.54 -9.93 12.53
N ARG A 14 4.61 -10.97 13.33
CA ARG A 14 4.40 -12.36 12.88
C ARG A 14 2.94 -12.82 12.99
N ASP A 15 2.14 -12.09 13.75
CA ASP A 15 0.74 -12.42 13.94
C ASP A 15 -0.07 -12.11 12.67
N THR A 16 -1.14 -12.87 12.46
CA THR A 16 -2.14 -12.58 11.44
C THR A 16 -2.96 -11.38 11.87
N ILE A 17 -3.04 -10.35 11.03
CA ILE A 17 -3.85 -9.16 11.27
C ILE A 17 -5.08 -9.22 10.36
N ILE A 18 -6.23 -9.41 10.97
CA ILE A 18 -7.51 -9.51 10.27
C ILE A 18 -8.17 -8.13 10.18
N TYR A 19 -8.50 -7.73 8.97
CA TYR A 19 -9.40 -6.60 8.75
C TYR A 19 -10.84 -7.11 8.77
N ASP A 20 -11.57 -6.85 9.85
CA ASP A 20 -12.85 -7.49 10.16
C ASP A 20 -14.06 -6.87 9.45
N LYS A 21 -13.90 -5.73 8.81
CA LYS A 21 -14.97 -5.10 8.02
C LYS A 21 -15.14 -5.72 6.63
N ARG A 22 -14.16 -6.49 6.17
CA ARG A 22 -14.22 -7.22 4.90
C ARG A 22 -14.25 -8.71 5.18
N VAL A 23 -15.28 -9.35 4.70
CA VAL A 23 -15.47 -10.79 4.85
C VAL A 23 -15.53 -11.42 3.48
N VAL A 24 -14.63 -12.34 3.22
CA VAL A 24 -14.69 -13.19 2.03
C VAL A 24 -15.55 -14.41 2.37
N ILE A 25 -16.58 -14.63 1.58
CA ILE A 25 -17.46 -15.79 1.74
C ILE A 25 -16.98 -16.91 0.82
N GLY A 26 -16.47 -17.99 1.39
CA GLY A 26 -16.11 -19.18 0.65
C GLY A 26 -17.33 -19.89 0.04
N SER A 27 -17.09 -20.82 -0.88
CA SER A 27 -18.13 -21.54 -1.63
C SER A 27 -19.11 -22.32 -0.74
N SER A 28 -18.71 -22.64 0.49
CA SER A 28 -19.53 -23.31 1.51
C SER A 28 -20.28 -22.35 2.45
N GLY A 29 -20.23 -21.04 2.19
CA GLY A 29 -20.78 -20.02 3.09
C GLY A 29 -19.93 -19.75 4.34
N ILE A 30 -18.74 -20.33 4.42
CA ILE A 30 -17.81 -20.11 5.54
C ILE A 30 -17.14 -18.74 5.34
N LEU A 31 -17.12 -17.96 6.42
CA LEU A 31 -16.38 -16.69 6.46
C LEU A 31 -14.88 -16.95 6.48
N ILE A 32 -14.17 -16.44 5.50
CA ILE A 32 -12.70 -16.53 5.40
C ILE A 32 -12.12 -15.25 5.95
N PRO A 33 -11.37 -15.30 7.06
CA PRO A 33 -10.66 -14.12 7.56
C PRO A 33 -9.60 -13.71 6.56
N THR A 34 -9.52 -12.40 6.28
CA THR A 34 -8.57 -11.83 5.33
C THR A 34 -7.48 -11.10 6.09
N ASP A 35 -6.23 -11.49 5.88
CA ASP A 35 -5.08 -10.77 6.42
C ASP A 35 -4.86 -9.48 5.62
N VAL A 36 -4.41 -8.41 6.26
CA VAL A 36 -4.18 -7.11 5.58
C VAL A 36 -3.19 -7.22 4.42
N ARG A 37 -2.29 -8.22 4.43
CA ARG A 37 -1.34 -8.48 3.34
C ARG A 37 -2.01 -9.04 2.09
N ASP A 38 -3.21 -9.63 2.23
CA ASP A 38 -3.99 -10.18 1.10
C ASP A 38 -4.45 -9.08 0.14
N TRP A 39 -4.51 -7.81 0.60
CA TRP A 39 -4.78 -6.65 -0.26
C TRP A 39 -3.69 -6.40 -1.30
N LEU A 40 -2.50 -6.99 -1.15
CA LEU A 40 -1.42 -6.94 -2.13
C LEU A 40 -1.46 -8.12 -3.12
N SER A 41 -2.61 -8.76 -3.28
CA SER A 41 -2.84 -9.82 -4.27
C SER A 41 -2.90 -9.24 -5.69
N HIS A 42 -1.90 -9.54 -6.49
CA HIS A 42 -1.69 -8.91 -7.81
C HIS A 42 -1.57 -9.90 -8.97
N THR A 43 -1.32 -11.18 -8.66
CA THR A 43 -0.72 -12.09 -9.65
C THR A 43 -1.70 -12.65 -10.69
N HIS A 44 -3.01 -12.63 -10.45
CA HIS A 44 -3.99 -13.33 -11.29
C HIS A 44 -5.23 -12.50 -11.65
N SER A 45 -5.24 -11.22 -11.28
CA SER A 45 -6.36 -10.34 -11.60
C SER A 45 -6.34 -9.91 -13.07
N LYS A 46 -7.42 -10.21 -13.79
CA LYS A 46 -7.61 -9.73 -15.17
C LYS A 46 -7.78 -8.20 -15.23
N VAL A 47 -8.29 -7.60 -14.16
CA VAL A 47 -8.48 -6.15 -14.05
C VAL A 47 -7.12 -5.46 -13.94
N ILE A 48 -6.25 -5.97 -13.06
CA ILE A 48 -4.87 -5.49 -12.93
C ILE A 48 -4.09 -5.68 -14.25
N ALA A 49 -4.19 -6.86 -14.89
CA ALA A 49 -3.52 -7.12 -16.16
C ALA A 49 -3.92 -6.11 -17.25
N ARG A 50 -5.21 -5.78 -17.35
CA ARG A 50 -5.69 -4.76 -18.29
C ARG A 50 -5.14 -3.37 -17.97
N ALA A 51 -5.11 -2.96 -16.72
CA ALA A 51 -4.50 -1.69 -16.32
C ALA A 51 -3.02 -1.60 -16.70
N LEU A 52 -2.26 -2.72 -16.58
CA LEU A 52 -0.87 -2.78 -17.03
C LEU A 52 -0.73 -2.59 -18.56
N GLU A 53 -1.63 -3.15 -19.34
CA GLU A 53 -1.66 -2.95 -20.80
C GLU A 53 -1.89 -1.48 -21.16
N GLU A 54 -2.82 -0.81 -20.47
CA GLU A 54 -3.16 0.61 -20.67
C GLU A 54 -1.99 1.54 -20.33
N MET A 55 -1.13 1.17 -19.36
CA MET A 55 0.04 1.98 -18.95
C MET A 55 1.19 1.95 -19.97
N ALA A 56 1.16 1.09 -20.98
CA ALA A 56 2.22 0.95 -21.99
C ALA A 56 3.62 0.86 -21.36
N LEU A 57 3.78 -0.05 -20.40
CA LEU A 57 5.03 -0.25 -19.67
C LEU A 57 6.17 -0.68 -20.59
N PRO A 58 7.45 -0.39 -20.25
CA PRO A 58 8.59 -0.93 -20.99
C PRO A 58 8.52 -2.45 -21.09
N ALA A 59 8.75 -3.03 -22.28
CA ALA A 59 8.69 -4.47 -22.49
C ALA A 59 9.83 -5.20 -21.75
N SER A 60 11.02 -4.62 -21.70
CA SER A 60 12.16 -5.18 -20.97
C SER A 60 12.08 -4.92 -19.47
N ARG A 61 12.70 -5.82 -18.69
CA ARG A 61 12.92 -5.66 -17.26
C ARG A 61 14.39 -5.35 -16.97
N GLU A 62 15.00 -4.55 -17.82
CA GLU A 62 16.38 -4.13 -17.68
C GLU A 62 16.51 -2.96 -16.71
N ALA A 63 17.74 -2.74 -16.22
CA ALA A 63 18.09 -1.55 -15.44
C ALA A 63 17.69 -0.26 -16.21
N GLY A 64 17.20 0.73 -15.49
CA GLY A 64 16.66 1.97 -16.06
C GLY A 64 15.18 1.90 -16.43
N THR A 65 14.51 0.74 -16.29
CA THR A 65 13.09 0.62 -16.63
C THR A 65 12.19 0.50 -15.39
N PHE A 66 12.72 0.19 -14.22
CA PHE A 66 11.92 0.01 -13.01
C PHE A 66 11.38 1.32 -12.45
N ASP A 67 12.19 2.37 -12.41
CA ASP A 67 11.74 3.71 -12.01
C ASP A 67 10.68 4.25 -12.95
N MET A 68 10.80 3.98 -14.26
CA MET A 68 9.76 4.34 -15.24
C MET A 68 8.46 3.55 -15.01
N ARG A 69 8.54 2.25 -14.67
CA ARG A 69 7.37 1.44 -14.30
C ARG A 69 6.71 2.00 -13.06
N ALA A 70 7.49 2.34 -12.03
CA ALA A 70 6.98 2.92 -10.81
C ALA A 70 6.26 4.24 -11.06
N TRP A 71 6.88 5.12 -11.85
CA TRP A 71 6.29 6.40 -12.21
C TRP A 71 4.99 6.24 -13.02
N ARG A 72 4.97 5.38 -14.03
CA ARG A 72 3.77 5.15 -14.86
C ARG A 72 2.62 4.56 -14.06
N SER A 73 2.90 3.64 -13.14
CA SER A 73 1.88 3.09 -12.25
C SER A 73 1.32 4.15 -11.31
N TRP A 74 2.20 5.00 -10.76
CA TRP A 74 1.79 6.12 -9.91
C TRP A 74 0.93 7.14 -10.67
N ASP A 75 1.39 7.59 -11.84
CA ASP A 75 0.68 8.51 -12.71
C ASP A 75 -0.67 7.93 -13.17
N TYR A 76 -0.74 6.63 -13.44
CA TYR A 76 -2.00 5.96 -13.78
C TYR A 76 -3.00 6.01 -12.62
N VAL A 77 -2.58 5.66 -11.40
CA VAL A 77 -3.47 5.69 -10.22
C VAL A 77 -3.99 7.10 -9.95
N THR A 78 -3.10 8.10 -9.90
CA THR A 78 -3.51 9.48 -9.61
C THR A 78 -4.45 10.08 -10.65
N ARG A 79 -4.43 9.60 -11.90
CA ARG A 79 -5.31 10.09 -12.96
C ARG A 79 -6.58 9.29 -13.17
N SER A 80 -6.57 8.01 -12.77
CA SER A 80 -7.67 7.10 -13.06
C SER A 80 -8.61 6.89 -11.88
N ILE A 81 -8.20 7.27 -10.67
CA ILE A 81 -8.96 7.04 -9.45
C ILE A 81 -9.31 8.37 -8.82
N ASP A 82 -10.60 8.66 -8.73
CA ASP A 82 -11.10 9.83 -8.02
C ASP A 82 -10.95 9.62 -6.50
N TYR A 83 -10.37 10.59 -5.80
CA TYR A 83 -10.29 10.54 -4.35
C TYR A 83 -11.65 10.83 -3.73
N VAL A 84 -12.23 9.83 -3.09
CA VAL A 84 -13.53 9.94 -2.41
C VAL A 84 -13.47 9.14 -1.11
N THR A 85 -13.79 9.79 0.02
CA THR A 85 -13.78 9.11 1.32
C THR A 85 -14.84 8.02 1.40
N ASP A 86 -14.60 6.99 2.17
CA ASP A 86 -15.53 5.90 2.45
C ASP A 86 -16.87 6.36 2.97
N LYS A 87 -16.86 7.38 3.81
CA LYS A 87 -18.08 7.99 4.32
C LYS A 87 -18.98 8.52 3.19
N SER A 88 -18.37 9.14 2.20
CA SER A 88 -19.10 9.67 1.03
C SER A 88 -19.53 8.57 0.06
N SER A 89 -18.71 7.54 -0.10
CA SER A 89 -18.96 6.43 -1.03
C SER A 89 -19.93 5.39 -0.51
N PHE A 90 -19.78 5.02 0.78
CA PHE A 90 -20.42 3.84 1.37
C PHE A 90 -21.16 4.14 2.67
N GLY A 91 -21.08 5.37 3.19
CA GLY A 91 -21.64 5.73 4.51
C GLY A 91 -20.90 5.12 5.70
N MET A 92 -19.72 4.55 5.47
CA MET A 92 -18.85 3.93 6.47
C MET A 92 -17.68 4.85 6.81
N GLU A 93 -17.18 4.79 8.02
CA GLU A 93 -16.03 5.62 8.41
C GLU A 93 -14.71 5.11 7.82
N ASP A 94 -14.64 3.83 7.47
CA ASP A 94 -13.44 3.18 6.94
C ASP A 94 -13.82 1.82 6.34
N LEU A 95 -13.54 1.58 5.05
CA LEU A 95 -13.84 0.35 4.31
C LEU A 95 -12.80 0.13 3.20
N TRP A 96 -11.85 -0.73 3.43
CA TRP A 96 -10.80 -1.03 2.46
C TRP A 96 -11.32 -1.82 1.27
N LEU A 97 -11.19 -1.26 0.09
CA LEU A 97 -11.47 -1.94 -1.17
C LEU A 97 -10.27 -2.81 -1.58
N PHE A 98 -10.55 -3.94 -2.23
CA PHE A 98 -9.50 -4.66 -2.92
C PHE A 98 -9.05 -3.87 -4.16
N PRO A 99 -7.78 -3.98 -4.60
CA PRO A 99 -7.26 -3.25 -5.76
C PRO A 99 -8.13 -3.33 -7.02
N GLU A 100 -8.72 -4.50 -7.28
CA GLU A 100 -9.63 -4.69 -8.41
C GLU A 100 -10.94 -3.90 -8.26
N GLU A 101 -11.45 -3.81 -7.03
CA GLU A 101 -12.67 -3.06 -6.74
C GLU A 101 -12.43 -1.57 -6.91
N THR A 102 -11.29 -1.06 -6.43
CA THR A 102 -10.86 0.33 -6.61
C THR A 102 -10.79 0.69 -8.09
N LEU A 103 -10.17 -0.16 -8.92
CA LEU A 103 -10.11 0.01 -10.38
C LEU A 103 -11.49 -0.03 -11.03
N MET A 104 -12.34 -0.97 -10.64
CA MET A 104 -13.67 -1.12 -11.21
C MET A 104 -14.61 0.04 -10.84
N LEU A 105 -14.47 0.59 -9.63
CA LEU A 105 -15.25 1.73 -9.15
C LEU A 105 -14.71 3.07 -9.65
N GLY A 106 -13.42 3.13 -10.02
CA GLY A 106 -12.73 4.35 -10.41
C GLY A 106 -12.62 5.38 -9.29
N LYS A 107 -12.76 4.95 -8.04
CA LYS A 107 -12.70 5.82 -6.86
C LYS A 107 -12.25 5.05 -5.63
N GLY A 108 -11.72 5.77 -4.66
CA GLY A 108 -11.27 5.25 -3.37
C GLY A 108 -10.58 6.33 -2.54
N ASP A 109 -10.19 6.02 -1.34
CA ASP A 109 -9.41 6.96 -0.53
C ASP A 109 -7.94 6.52 -0.37
N CYS A 110 -7.25 6.94 0.70
CA CYS A 110 -5.79 6.82 0.75
C CYS A 110 -5.30 5.37 0.80
N GLU A 111 -5.95 4.48 1.53
CA GLU A 111 -5.55 3.08 1.59
C GLU A 111 -5.91 2.33 0.32
N ASP A 112 -7.09 2.59 -0.28
CA ASP A 112 -7.52 1.96 -1.51
C ASP A 112 -6.55 2.24 -2.66
N THR A 113 -6.20 3.51 -2.82
CA THR A 113 -5.26 3.94 -3.87
C THR A 113 -3.83 3.47 -3.59
N SER A 114 -3.43 3.37 -2.32
CA SER A 114 -2.12 2.85 -1.93
C SER A 114 -1.99 1.35 -2.17
N PHE A 115 -2.99 0.55 -1.81
CA PHE A 115 -3.00 -0.88 -2.11
C PHE A 115 -3.07 -1.14 -3.62
N LEU A 116 -3.84 -0.35 -4.36
CA LEU A 116 -3.89 -0.43 -5.81
C LEU A 116 -2.52 -0.13 -6.42
N LEU A 117 -1.88 0.98 -6.05
CA LEU A 117 -0.56 1.33 -6.57
C LEU A 117 0.47 0.23 -6.27
N ALA A 118 0.54 -0.24 -5.03
CA ALA A 118 1.47 -1.30 -4.66
C ALA A 118 1.22 -2.58 -5.48
N SER A 119 -0.04 -2.97 -5.69
CA SER A 119 -0.39 -4.14 -6.52
C SER A 119 0.03 -3.96 -7.98
N LEU A 120 -0.13 -2.77 -8.55
CA LEU A 120 0.31 -2.45 -9.91
C LEU A 120 1.85 -2.50 -10.03
N LEU A 121 2.57 -1.97 -9.04
CA LEU A 121 4.03 -2.04 -8.99
C LEU A 121 4.52 -3.49 -9.02
N LEU A 122 3.95 -4.32 -8.14
CA LEU A 122 4.29 -5.75 -8.08
C LEU A 122 3.94 -6.47 -9.38
N ALA A 123 2.74 -6.26 -9.91
CA ALA A 123 2.30 -6.87 -11.16
C ALA A 123 3.12 -6.41 -12.37
N SER A 124 3.67 -5.18 -12.35
CA SER A 124 4.60 -4.69 -13.36
C SER A 124 5.97 -5.38 -13.33
N GLY A 125 6.24 -6.18 -12.30
CA GLY A 125 7.48 -6.93 -12.13
C GLY A 125 8.52 -6.28 -11.21
N ILE A 126 8.13 -5.26 -10.46
CA ILE A 126 8.95 -4.71 -9.37
C ILE A 126 8.94 -5.70 -8.20
N SER A 127 10.11 -5.94 -7.60
CA SER A 127 10.23 -6.86 -6.47
C SER A 127 9.43 -6.38 -5.25
N GLU A 128 8.79 -7.31 -4.54
CA GLU A 128 8.11 -7.02 -3.27
C GLU A 128 9.04 -6.43 -2.20
N GLN A 129 10.35 -6.71 -2.28
CA GLN A 129 11.33 -6.14 -1.38
C GLN A 129 11.51 -4.62 -1.59
N CYS A 130 11.14 -4.12 -2.75
CA CYS A 130 11.26 -2.71 -3.12
C CYS A 130 9.94 -1.93 -2.98
N VAL A 131 8.85 -2.55 -2.54
CA VAL A 131 7.52 -1.92 -2.43
C VAL A 131 6.96 -2.14 -1.04
N ARG A 132 6.47 -1.07 -0.41
CA ARG A 132 5.73 -1.15 0.85
C ARG A 132 4.55 -0.21 0.84
N VAL A 133 3.40 -0.68 1.28
CA VAL A 133 2.31 0.19 1.73
C VAL A 133 2.63 0.60 3.16
N VAL A 134 2.52 1.88 3.44
CA VAL A 134 2.77 2.45 4.76
C VAL A 134 1.45 2.96 5.32
N LEU A 135 1.19 2.61 6.56
CA LEU A 135 0.06 3.06 7.34
C LEU A 135 0.58 3.90 8.50
N GLY A 136 0.02 5.08 8.70
CA GLY A 136 0.51 5.98 9.71
C GLY A 136 -0.30 7.25 9.83
N ARG A 137 0.38 8.33 10.12
CA ARG A 137 -0.24 9.65 10.23
C ARG A 137 0.47 10.66 9.36
N VAL A 138 -0.29 11.60 8.89
CA VAL A 138 0.23 12.81 8.24
C VAL A 138 -0.09 14.00 9.14
N ALA A 139 0.92 14.80 9.44
CA ALA A 139 0.81 15.99 10.26
C ALA A 139 1.05 17.25 9.43
N SER A 140 0.24 18.28 9.65
CA SER A 140 0.39 19.62 9.08
C SER A 140 0.10 20.66 10.17
N GLN A 141 0.18 21.94 9.83
CA GLN A 141 -0.23 23.02 10.72
C GLN A 141 -1.73 22.95 11.11
N ALA A 142 -2.56 22.33 10.26
CA ALA A 142 -3.99 22.17 10.49
C ALA A 142 -4.34 20.99 11.42
N GLY A 143 -3.38 20.11 11.71
CA GLY A 143 -3.59 18.92 12.55
C GLY A 143 -2.91 17.67 12.04
N SER A 144 -3.28 16.53 12.63
CA SER A 144 -2.76 15.23 12.25
C SER A 144 -3.90 14.23 12.06
N TYR A 145 -3.87 13.46 10.97
CA TYR A 145 -4.89 12.48 10.61
C TYR A 145 -4.26 11.17 10.12
N GLY A 146 -5.03 10.09 10.16
CA GLY A 146 -4.63 8.80 9.62
C GLY A 146 -4.42 8.87 8.13
N HIS A 147 -3.43 8.14 7.61
CA HIS A 147 -3.09 8.15 6.20
C HIS A 147 -2.38 6.88 5.77
N ALA A 148 -2.56 6.52 4.50
CA ALA A 148 -1.84 5.46 3.83
C ALA A 148 -1.11 6.01 2.61
N TRP A 149 0.10 5.49 2.36
CA TRP A 149 0.92 5.87 1.20
C TRP A 149 1.82 4.72 0.78
N VAL A 150 2.46 4.86 -0.36
CA VAL A 150 3.42 3.87 -0.85
C VAL A 150 4.83 4.40 -0.74
N VAL A 151 5.77 3.54 -0.36
CA VAL A 151 7.19 3.79 -0.54
C VAL A 151 7.79 2.75 -1.47
N TYR A 152 8.64 3.22 -2.37
CA TYR A 152 9.30 2.43 -3.40
C TYR A 152 10.81 2.62 -3.29
N GLN A 153 11.56 1.51 -3.29
CA GLN A 153 13.01 1.55 -3.37
C GLN A 153 13.43 1.65 -4.84
N CYS A 154 13.85 2.83 -5.25
CA CYS A 154 14.21 3.12 -6.63
C CYS A 154 15.55 2.48 -7.04
N GLU A 155 15.89 2.54 -8.33
CA GLU A 155 17.08 1.92 -8.89
C GLU A 155 18.40 2.47 -8.32
N SER A 156 18.39 3.67 -7.73
CA SER A 156 19.54 4.20 -6.97
C SER A 156 19.68 3.59 -5.55
N GLY A 157 18.73 2.76 -5.13
CA GLY A 157 18.67 2.17 -3.81
C GLY A 157 18.02 3.04 -2.73
N GLN A 158 17.56 4.24 -3.08
CA GLN A 158 16.86 5.15 -2.17
C GLN A 158 15.39 4.76 -2.06
N TRP A 159 14.80 4.90 -0.87
CA TRP A 159 13.36 4.82 -0.67
C TRP A 159 12.73 6.16 -1.05
N CYS A 160 11.65 6.10 -1.80
CA CYS A 160 10.96 7.26 -2.35
C CYS A 160 9.49 7.20 -1.98
N LEU A 161 8.91 8.34 -1.64
CA LEU A 161 7.48 8.48 -1.40
C LEU A 161 6.73 8.52 -2.73
N LEU A 162 5.69 7.70 -2.86
CA LEU A 162 4.70 7.75 -3.93
C LEU A 162 3.33 8.04 -3.31
N GLU A 163 2.96 9.32 -3.30
CA GLU A 163 1.71 9.80 -2.71
C GLU A 163 0.57 9.70 -3.74
N THR A 164 -0.43 8.87 -3.45
CA THR A 164 -1.52 8.58 -4.38
C THR A 164 -2.70 9.55 -4.29
N THR A 165 -2.75 10.37 -3.23
CA THR A 165 -3.85 11.33 -3.03
C THR A 165 -3.57 12.70 -3.64
N LEU A 166 -2.51 12.82 -4.44
CA LEU A 166 -2.24 14.00 -5.25
C LEU A 166 -3.17 14.05 -6.46
N GLU A 167 -3.50 15.25 -6.92
CA GLU A 167 -4.27 15.45 -8.16
C GLU A 167 -3.56 14.85 -9.40
N SER A 168 -2.24 14.80 -9.38
CA SER A 168 -1.42 14.18 -10.42
C SER A 168 -0.03 13.82 -9.89
N ALA A 169 0.56 12.76 -10.44
CA ALA A 169 1.97 12.48 -10.22
C ALA A 169 2.86 13.60 -10.78
N PRO A 170 4.07 13.82 -10.24
CA PRO A 170 5.04 14.73 -10.83
C PRO A 170 5.31 14.37 -12.30
N PRO A 171 5.69 15.34 -13.15
CA PRO A 171 5.87 15.11 -14.59
C PRO A 171 6.98 14.12 -14.95
N SER A 172 7.85 13.79 -13.98
CA SER A 172 8.87 12.75 -14.11
C SER A 172 9.18 12.16 -12.74
N PHE A 173 9.68 10.91 -12.73
CA PHE A 173 10.14 10.30 -11.49
C PHE A 173 11.37 11.04 -10.97
N THR A 174 11.22 11.60 -9.78
CA THR A 174 12.33 12.20 -9.02
C THR A 174 12.31 11.59 -7.64
N PRO A 175 13.38 10.91 -7.20
CA PRO A 175 13.45 10.38 -5.86
C PRO A 175 13.18 11.47 -4.83
N ALA A 176 12.14 11.27 -4.01
CA ALA A 176 11.77 12.16 -2.93
C ALA A 176 11.97 11.45 -1.59
N ASP A 177 12.25 12.21 -0.56
CA ASP A 177 12.36 11.68 0.81
C ASP A 177 11.07 10.94 1.18
N PRO A 178 11.14 9.73 1.76
CA PRO A 178 9.96 8.94 2.10
C PRO A 178 9.08 9.55 3.21
N PHE A 179 9.52 10.61 3.84
CA PHE A 179 8.81 11.29 4.92
C PHE A 179 8.33 12.71 4.57
N THR A 180 8.77 13.25 3.43
CA THR A 180 8.43 14.60 3.01
C THR A 180 8.27 14.69 1.50
N LEU A 181 7.21 15.34 1.03
CA LEU A 181 7.12 15.72 -0.38
C LEU A 181 7.75 17.09 -0.58
N PRO A 182 8.56 17.29 -1.62
CA PRO A 182 9.09 18.60 -1.95
C PRO A 182 7.96 19.64 -2.11
N GLY A 183 8.07 20.77 -1.41
CA GLY A 183 7.04 21.82 -1.43
C GLY A 183 5.79 21.54 -0.61
N ASN A 184 5.72 20.40 0.05
CA ASN A 184 4.60 20.02 0.90
C ASN A 184 4.93 20.29 2.38
N GLN A 185 3.99 20.89 3.11
CA GLN A 185 4.10 21.11 4.57
C GLN A 185 3.66 19.91 5.40
N TYR A 186 3.38 18.78 4.76
CA TYR A 186 2.99 17.55 5.44
C TYR A 186 4.21 16.77 5.88
N GLN A 187 4.15 16.26 7.13
CA GLN A 187 5.13 15.34 7.70
C GLN A 187 4.51 13.96 7.81
N TYR A 188 5.11 12.98 7.18
CA TYR A 188 4.67 11.60 7.19
C TYR A 188 5.29 10.88 8.39
N GLN A 189 4.45 10.29 9.22
CA GLN A 189 4.83 9.58 10.45
C GLN A 189 4.40 8.12 10.32
N PRO A 190 5.26 7.24 9.79
CA PRO A 190 4.93 5.84 9.61
C PRO A 190 4.75 5.15 10.96
N GLN A 191 3.72 4.32 11.07
CA GLN A 191 3.47 3.45 12.22
C GLN A 191 3.67 1.99 11.85
N PHE A 192 3.22 1.61 10.67
CA PHE A 192 3.36 0.28 10.10
C PHE A 192 3.70 0.37 8.63
N CYS A 193 4.39 -0.64 8.12
CA CYS A 193 4.51 -0.84 6.69
C CYS A 193 4.39 -2.33 6.37
N LEU A 194 3.90 -2.63 5.18
CA LEU A 194 3.69 -4.00 4.75
C LEU A 194 4.00 -4.19 3.27
N ASN A 195 4.37 -5.40 2.93
CA ASN A 195 4.34 -5.95 1.58
C ASN A 195 3.49 -7.23 1.57
N SER A 196 3.46 -7.98 0.46
CA SER A 196 2.68 -9.22 0.35
C SER A 196 3.10 -10.32 1.34
N SER A 197 4.32 -10.28 1.85
CA SER A 197 4.89 -11.32 2.73
C SER A 197 5.05 -10.87 4.17
N HIS A 198 5.28 -9.60 4.42
CA HIS A 198 5.65 -9.10 5.74
C HIS A 198 4.87 -7.87 6.16
N LEU A 199 4.67 -7.75 7.46
CA LEU A 199 4.23 -6.55 8.14
C LEU A 199 5.28 -6.14 9.16
N TRP A 200 5.69 -4.88 9.17
CA TRP A 200 6.63 -4.30 10.12
C TRP A 200 5.97 -3.21 10.95
N SER A 201 6.19 -3.27 12.26
CA SER A 201 5.87 -2.16 13.16
C SER A 201 7.04 -1.18 13.16
N MET A 202 6.76 0.08 12.89
CA MET A 202 7.71 1.18 12.93
C MET A 202 7.81 1.81 14.32
N THR A 203 6.86 1.48 15.19
CA THR A 203 6.81 1.90 16.60
C THR A 203 6.72 0.66 17.47
N ARG A 204 7.25 0.70 18.69
CA ARG A 204 7.17 -0.42 19.65
C ARG A 204 5.74 -0.67 20.19
N MET A 205 4.75 0.06 19.70
CA MET A 205 3.39 0.06 20.24
C MET A 205 2.46 -0.85 19.41
N LYS A 206 2.49 -2.16 19.69
CA LYS A 206 1.63 -3.16 19.01
C LYS A 206 0.12 -2.96 19.24
N THR A 207 -0.27 -2.28 20.31
CA THR A 207 -1.67 -2.09 20.70
C THR A 207 -2.38 -1.00 19.90
N GLU A 208 -1.69 0.05 19.50
CA GLU A 208 -2.31 1.19 18.80
C GLU A 208 -2.77 0.84 17.38
N PHE A 209 -2.14 -0.15 16.74
CA PHE A 209 -2.53 -0.54 15.37
C PHE A 209 -3.89 -1.24 15.33
N ALA A 210 -4.14 -2.18 16.24
CA ALA A 210 -5.41 -2.86 16.35
C ALA A 210 -6.55 -1.89 16.69
N ASP A 211 -6.26 -0.87 17.52
CA ASP A 211 -7.21 0.17 17.87
C ASP A 211 -7.44 1.13 16.69
N TYR A 212 -6.39 1.48 15.96
CA TYR A 212 -6.45 2.40 14.83
C TYR A 212 -7.28 1.84 13.67
N LEU A 213 -7.09 0.55 13.35
CA LEU A 213 -7.79 -0.11 12.24
C LEU A 213 -8.96 -1.00 12.69
N LYS A 214 -9.25 -1.09 14.00
CA LYS A 214 -10.24 -2.03 14.56
C LYS A 214 -9.97 -3.48 14.14
N ILE A 215 -8.71 -3.83 14.01
CA ILE A 215 -8.25 -5.15 13.59
C ILE A 215 -8.11 -6.08 14.78
N ARG A 216 -8.54 -7.34 14.63
CA ARG A 216 -8.30 -8.38 15.61
C ARG A 216 -6.97 -9.06 15.34
N VAL A 217 -6.00 -8.88 16.23
CA VAL A 217 -4.76 -9.67 16.22
C VAL A 217 -5.07 -11.07 16.76
N LYS A 218 -4.90 -12.11 15.95
CA LYS A 218 -4.97 -13.49 16.41
C LYS A 218 -3.56 -14.04 16.58
N PRO A 219 -3.20 -14.60 17.74
CA PRO A 219 -1.93 -15.29 17.86
C PRO A 219 -1.93 -16.52 16.93
N GLN A 220 -0.82 -16.74 16.23
CA GLN A 220 -0.63 -17.96 15.44
C GLN A 220 -0.80 -19.17 16.37
N GLN A 221 -1.66 -20.10 16.00
CA GLN A 221 -1.71 -21.39 16.67
C GLN A 221 -0.39 -22.10 16.43
N PRO A 222 0.22 -22.70 17.47
CA PRO A 222 1.44 -23.46 17.28
C PRO A 222 1.17 -24.59 16.28
N VAL A 223 2.04 -24.68 15.27
CA VAL A 223 2.02 -25.79 14.31
C VAL A 223 2.14 -27.07 15.14
N PRO A 224 1.22 -28.06 15.01
CA PRO A 224 1.40 -29.34 15.69
C PRO A 224 2.74 -29.92 15.28
N SER A 225 3.60 -30.23 16.24
CA SER A 225 4.81 -31.01 16.00
C SER A 225 4.40 -32.42 15.60
N GLU A 226 4.73 -32.83 14.36
CA GLU A 226 4.67 -34.23 13.92
C GLU A 226 5.64 -35.09 14.72
#